data_62c111058b23942d9b1f76c5d7343cec
#
_entry.id   62c111058b23942d9b1f76c5d7343cec
#
_cell.length_a   1.000
_cell.length_b   1.000
_cell.length_c   1.000
_cell.angle_alpha   90.00
_cell.angle_beta   90.00
_cell.angle_gamma   90.00
#
_symmetry.space_group_name_H-M   'P 1'
#
loop_
_entity.id
_entity.type
_entity.pdbx_description
1 polymer ?
#
loop_
_entity_poly.entity_id
_entity_poly.type
_entity_poly.pdbx_seq_one_letter_code
_entity_poly.pdbx_strand_id
1 'polypeptide(L)'
;MKYKSNIKVSIIVAIYNSDKFLEKLILSIIGQTYKNIEVILVDDGSPDNSGAICDKYAVIDSRIKVLHKPNGGCCDARNKGLELVTGEFLTIIDGDDWLEPDYIEYLLRVVLQTDSDMAMSLNIFTTRERIQVKFDKIETWTSEDAAIAI
;
A
#
# COMPACT_ATOMS: atom_id res chain seq x y z
N MET A 1 1.09 -21.40 -14.42
CA MET A 1 1.15 -20.11 -13.68
C MET A 1 -0.20 -19.90 -13.01
N LYS A 2 -0.22 -19.71 -11.70
CA LYS A 2 -1.43 -19.47 -10.89
C LYS A 2 -2.09 -18.12 -11.22
N TYR A 3 -1.32 -17.14 -11.70
CA TYR A 3 -1.76 -15.74 -11.90
C TYR A 3 -1.75 -15.30 -13.36
N LYS A 4 -2.64 -14.36 -13.69
CA LYS A 4 -2.77 -13.76 -15.03
C LYS A 4 -1.61 -12.82 -15.35
N SER A 5 -1.37 -12.56 -16.62
CA SER A 5 -0.25 -11.72 -17.08
C SER A 5 -0.39 -10.21 -16.78
N ASN A 6 -1.56 -9.76 -16.29
CA ASN A 6 -1.82 -8.34 -15.98
C ASN A 6 -2.53 -8.22 -14.63
N ILE A 7 -1.78 -8.46 -13.58
CA ILE A 7 -2.28 -8.46 -12.19
C ILE A 7 -2.52 -7.03 -11.74
N LYS A 8 -3.70 -6.74 -11.21
CA LYS A 8 -3.96 -5.45 -10.56
C LYS A 8 -3.64 -5.55 -9.07
N VAL A 9 -2.96 -4.54 -8.55
CA VAL A 9 -2.68 -4.40 -7.11
C VAL A 9 -3.47 -3.22 -6.55
N SER A 10 -4.22 -3.45 -5.49
CA SER A 10 -4.93 -2.41 -4.75
C SER A 10 -4.08 -1.89 -3.60
N ILE A 11 -3.98 -0.58 -3.47
CA ILE A 11 -3.28 0.10 -2.37
C ILE A 11 -4.33 0.83 -1.54
N ILE A 12 -4.53 0.39 -0.30
CA ILE A 12 -5.42 1.06 0.65
C ILE A 12 -4.58 1.96 1.54
N VAL A 13 -4.98 3.21 1.67
CA VAL A 13 -4.38 4.17 2.61
C VAL A 13 -5.42 4.61 3.61
N ALA A 14 -5.23 4.26 4.88
CA ALA A 14 -6.05 4.77 5.97
C ALA A 14 -5.48 6.11 6.46
N ILE A 15 -6.29 7.15 6.43
CA ILE A 15 -5.86 8.54 6.61
C ILE A 15 -6.65 9.17 7.76
N TYR A 16 -5.93 9.71 8.74
CA TYR A 16 -6.50 10.56 9.77
C TYR A 16 -5.45 11.55 10.27
N ASN A 17 -5.71 12.85 10.14
CA ASN A 17 -4.85 13.94 10.61
C ASN A 17 -3.38 13.82 10.12
N SER A 18 -3.20 13.58 8.81
CA SER A 18 -1.91 13.24 8.19
C SER A 18 -1.44 14.26 7.13
N ASP A 19 -2.01 15.48 7.09
CA ASP A 19 -1.77 16.47 6.03
C ASP A 19 -0.29 16.75 5.77
N LYS A 20 0.56 16.67 6.79
CA LYS A 20 2.01 16.94 6.71
C LYS A 20 2.79 15.88 5.91
N PHE A 21 2.27 14.66 5.84
CA PHE A 21 2.97 13.50 5.25
C PHE A 21 2.28 12.98 4.01
N LEU A 22 0.97 13.17 3.92
CA LEU A 22 0.08 12.56 2.95
C LEU A 22 0.48 12.86 1.49
N GLU A 23 0.89 14.09 1.19
CA GLU A 23 1.32 14.46 -0.16
C GLU A 23 2.57 13.67 -0.60
N LYS A 24 3.55 13.50 0.30
CA LYS A 24 4.75 12.69 0.05
C LYS A 24 4.38 11.23 -0.21
N LEU A 25 3.48 10.67 0.60
CA LEU A 25 2.99 9.30 0.43
C LEU A 25 2.33 9.13 -0.94
N ILE A 26 1.35 9.96 -1.28
CA ILE A 26 0.61 9.85 -2.54
C ILE A 26 1.57 9.95 -3.74
N LEU A 27 2.51 10.88 -3.72
CA LEU A 27 3.53 11.00 -4.78
C LEU A 27 4.40 9.74 -4.88
N SER A 28 4.75 9.11 -3.77
CA SER A 28 5.51 7.87 -3.78
C SER A 28 4.71 6.69 -4.35
N ILE A 29 3.39 6.68 -4.16
CA ILE A 29 2.47 5.68 -4.74
C ILE A 29 2.30 5.92 -6.25
N ILE A 30 2.05 7.15 -6.67
CA ILE A 30 1.90 7.51 -8.10
C ILE A 30 3.18 7.19 -8.87
N GLY A 31 4.34 7.42 -8.23
CA GLY A 31 5.67 7.18 -8.77
C GLY A 31 6.10 5.72 -8.87
N GLN A 32 5.31 4.75 -8.38
CA GLN A 32 5.67 3.34 -8.43
C GLN A 32 6.03 2.87 -9.85
N THR A 33 7.04 2.01 -9.97
CA THR A 33 7.45 1.41 -11.26
C THR A 33 6.35 0.53 -11.84
N TYR A 34 5.66 -0.23 -10.98
CA TYR A 34 4.50 -1.02 -11.38
C TYR A 34 3.26 -0.14 -11.58
N LYS A 35 2.68 -0.18 -12.80
CA LYS A 35 1.64 0.79 -13.20
C LYS A 35 0.21 0.29 -13.05
N ASN A 36 -0.02 -1.05 -13.05
CA ASN A 36 -1.37 -1.60 -12.92
C ASN A 36 -1.81 -1.65 -11.44
N ILE A 37 -1.98 -0.46 -10.88
CA ILE A 37 -2.42 -0.25 -9.50
C ILE A 37 -3.74 0.50 -9.47
N GLU A 38 -4.51 0.31 -8.42
CA GLU A 38 -5.55 1.23 -7.96
C GLU A 38 -5.22 1.70 -6.54
N VAL A 39 -5.58 2.91 -6.23
CA VAL A 39 -5.30 3.54 -4.93
C VAL A 39 -6.61 3.93 -4.28
N ILE A 40 -6.84 3.48 -3.07
CA ILE A 40 -8.05 3.73 -2.30
C ILE A 40 -7.63 4.55 -1.07
N LEU A 41 -7.87 5.86 -1.13
CA LEU A 41 -7.62 6.78 -0.03
C LEU A 41 -8.87 6.84 0.84
N VAL A 42 -8.77 6.40 2.08
CA VAL A 42 -9.88 6.42 3.04
C VAL A 42 -9.59 7.49 4.09
N ASP A 43 -10.24 8.62 3.95
CA ASP A 43 -10.19 9.71 4.92
C ASP A 43 -11.19 9.43 6.03
N ASP A 44 -10.68 9.10 7.21
CA ASP A 44 -11.45 8.74 8.41
C ASP A 44 -11.91 9.99 9.20
N GLY A 45 -12.47 10.97 8.48
CA GLY A 45 -12.99 12.20 9.09
C GLY A 45 -11.89 13.08 9.64
N SER A 46 -10.81 13.28 8.88
CA SER A 46 -9.67 14.13 9.26
C SER A 46 -10.10 15.57 9.55
N PRO A 47 -9.66 16.16 10.67
CA PRO A 47 -9.97 17.56 11.00
C PRO A 47 -9.03 18.58 10.31
N ASP A 48 -7.96 18.08 9.67
CA ASP A 48 -6.94 18.87 8.98
C ASP A 48 -7.20 18.92 7.45
N ASN A 49 -6.19 19.26 6.65
CA ASN A 49 -6.31 19.36 5.19
C ASN A 49 -6.20 17.99 4.47
N SER A 50 -6.14 16.86 5.17
CA SER A 50 -5.96 15.55 4.55
C SER A 50 -7.02 15.23 3.51
N GLY A 51 -8.30 15.50 3.82
CA GLY A 51 -9.41 15.26 2.87
C GLY A 51 -9.24 16.06 1.57
N ALA A 52 -8.91 17.34 1.67
CA ALA A 52 -8.68 18.20 0.50
C ALA A 52 -7.48 17.75 -0.35
N ILE A 53 -6.43 17.22 0.29
CA ILE A 53 -5.28 16.64 -0.40
C ILE A 53 -5.71 15.39 -1.17
N CYS A 54 -6.52 14.51 -0.58
CA CYS A 54 -7.05 13.33 -1.25
C CYS A 54 -7.81 13.72 -2.53
N ASP A 55 -8.74 14.65 -2.42
CA ASP A 55 -9.54 15.12 -3.55
C ASP A 55 -8.69 15.74 -4.68
N LYS A 56 -7.69 16.55 -4.30
CA LYS A 56 -6.74 17.12 -5.26
C LYS A 56 -6.07 16.03 -6.09
N TYR A 57 -5.60 14.96 -5.47
CA TYR A 57 -4.89 13.90 -6.17
C TYR A 57 -5.81 12.95 -6.95
N ALA A 58 -7.05 12.75 -6.52
CA ALA A 58 -8.04 12.01 -7.29
C ALA A 58 -8.40 12.68 -8.64
N VAL A 59 -8.30 14.01 -8.71
CA VAL A 59 -8.43 14.73 -9.97
C VAL A 59 -7.20 14.58 -10.87
N ILE A 60 -6.01 14.47 -10.28
CA ILE A 60 -4.73 14.39 -11.00
C ILE A 60 -4.47 12.99 -11.57
N ASP A 61 -4.84 11.94 -10.83
CA ASP A 61 -4.57 10.55 -11.22
C ASP A 61 -5.83 9.68 -11.11
N SER A 62 -6.31 9.23 -12.25
CA SER A 62 -7.54 8.43 -12.37
C SER A 62 -7.49 7.06 -11.68
N ARG A 63 -6.31 6.62 -11.25
CA ARG A 63 -6.15 5.38 -10.46
C ARG A 63 -6.55 5.57 -9.00
N ILE A 64 -6.70 6.83 -8.55
CA ILE A 64 -7.03 7.18 -7.16
C ILE A 64 -8.54 7.27 -6.99
N LYS A 65 -9.05 6.59 -5.99
CA LYS A 65 -10.42 6.70 -5.48
C LYS A 65 -10.36 7.22 -4.05
N VAL A 66 -11.27 8.12 -3.70
CA VAL A 66 -11.36 8.69 -2.34
C VAL A 66 -12.66 8.27 -1.69
N LEU A 67 -12.58 7.88 -0.43
CA LEU A 67 -13.72 7.64 0.44
C LEU A 67 -13.58 8.52 1.68
N HIS A 68 -14.46 9.51 1.84
CA HIS A 68 -14.60 10.25 3.10
C HIS A 68 -15.65 9.60 3.98
N LYS A 69 -15.33 9.42 5.26
CA LYS A 69 -16.28 8.84 6.23
C LYS A 69 -16.16 9.52 7.59
N PRO A 70 -17.19 9.44 8.43
CA PRO A 70 -17.04 9.83 9.83
C PRO A 70 -15.95 9.00 10.52
N ASN A 71 -15.21 9.64 11.46
CA ASN A 71 -14.15 8.95 12.18
C ASN A 71 -14.68 7.68 12.89
N GLY A 72 -14.05 6.56 12.60
CA GLY A 72 -14.34 5.24 13.16
C GLY A 72 -13.08 4.47 13.57
N GLY A 73 -11.91 5.09 13.40
CA GLY A 73 -10.61 4.51 13.69
C GLY A 73 -10.00 3.75 12.52
N CYS A 74 -8.69 3.51 12.61
CA CYS A 74 -7.90 2.98 11.50
C CYS A 74 -8.38 1.59 11.01
N CYS A 75 -8.85 0.73 11.91
CA CYS A 75 -9.38 -0.58 11.53
C CYS A 75 -10.67 -0.45 10.70
N ASP A 76 -11.56 0.46 11.08
CA ASP A 76 -12.79 0.71 10.32
C ASP A 76 -12.47 1.34 8.95
N ALA A 77 -11.53 2.30 8.90
CA ALA A 77 -11.06 2.88 7.64
C ALA A 77 -10.48 1.81 6.70
N ARG A 78 -9.61 0.93 7.22
CA ARG A 78 -9.05 -0.18 6.43
C ARG A 78 -10.13 -1.14 5.93
N ASN A 79 -11.11 -1.49 6.77
CA ASN A 79 -12.23 -2.35 6.38
C ASN A 79 -13.08 -1.70 5.28
N LYS A 80 -13.34 -0.40 5.37
CA LYS A 80 -14.04 0.34 4.31
C LYS A 80 -13.25 0.40 3.01
N GLY A 81 -11.94 0.51 3.10
CA GLY A 81 -11.06 0.39 1.93
C GLY A 81 -11.16 -0.98 1.27
N LEU A 82 -11.20 -2.07 2.07
CA LEU A 82 -11.33 -3.44 1.58
C LEU A 82 -12.61 -3.67 0.75
N GLU A 83 -13.72 -2.99 1.08
CA GLU A 83 -14.97 -3.09 0.33
C GLU A 83 -14.85 -2.56 -1.11
N LEU A 84 -13.84 -1.74 -1.40
CA LEU A 84 -13.61 -1.09 -2.69
C LEU A 84 -12.51 -1.75 -3.54
N VAL A 85 -11.83 -2.76 -3.00
CA VAL A 85 -10.73 -3.47 -3.65
C VAL A 85 -11.23 -4.23 -4.88
N THR A 86 -10.51 -4.06 -6.00
CA THR A 86 -10.76 -4.83 -7.24
C THR A 86 -9.51 -5.55 -7.75
N GLY A 87 -8.37 -5.36 -7.10
CA GLY A 87 -7.10 -6.01 -7.42
C GLY A 87 -7.03 -7.47 -6.96
N GLU A 88 -6.16 -8.23 -7.60
CA GLU A 88 -5.87 -9.63 -7.22
C GLU A 88 -4.98 -9.72 -5.97
N PHE A 89 -4.17 -8.68 -5.75
CA PHE A 89 -3.39 -8.48 -4.53
C PHE A 89 -3.71 -7.10 -3.94
N LEU A 90 -3.48 -6.97 -2.65
CA LEU A 90 -3.62 -5.69 -1.97
C LEU A 90 -2.46 -5.44 -1.00
N THR A 91 -2.21 -4.18 -0.74
CA THR A 91 -1.36 -3.72 0.37
C THR A 91 -2.06 -2.59 1.11
N ILE A 92 -1.80 -2.48 2.41
CA ILE A 92 -2.33 -1.42 3.27
C ILE A 92 -1.15 -0.58 3.74
N ILE A 93 -1.27 0.73 3.59
CA ILE A 93 -0.23 1.71 3.93
C ILE A 93 -0.86 2.75 4.87
N ASP A 94 -0.14 3.18 5.88
CA ASP A 94 -0.59 4.22 6.79
C ASP A 94 -0.30 5.62 6.22
N GLY A 95 -1.11 6.61 6.58
CA GLY A 95 -1.11 7.94 5.96
C GLY A 95 0.15 8.78 6.19
N ASP A 96 1.04 8.35 7.09
CA ASP A 96 2.32 8.98 7.44
C ASP A 96 3.55 8.24 6.90
N ASP A 97 3.35 7.15 6.14
CA ASP A 97 4.41 6.38 5.50
C ASP A 97 4.83 6.96 4.14
N TRP A 98 5.74 6.28 3.45
CA TRP A 98 6.10 6.48 2.05
C TRP A 98 6.72 5.22 1.48
N LEU A 99 6.67 5.04 0.15
CA LEU A 99 7.12 3.84 -0.53
C LEU A 99 8.38 4.11 -1.36
N GLU A 100 9.27 3.12 -1.39
CA GLU A 100 10.33 3.08 -2.40
C GLU A 100 9.73 2.91 -3.80
N PRO A 101 10.38 3.43 -4.86
CA PRO A 101 9.82 3.42 -6.22
C PRO A 101 9.46 2.03 -6.77
N ASP A 102 10.16 0.99 -6.36
CA ASP A 102 9.98 -0.39 -6.82
C ASP A 102 9.26 -1.30 -5.81
N TYR A 103 8.67 -0.72 -4.74
CA TYR A 103 8.05 -1.48 -3.65
C TYR A 103 7.00 -2.49 -4.14
N ILE A 104 6.04 -2.04 -4.94
CA ILE A 104 4.97 -2.91 -5.46
C ILE A 104 5.54 -3.94 -6.44
N GLU A 105 6.41 -3.52 -7.34
CA GLU A 105 7.02 -4.42 -8.33
C GLU A 105 7.86 -5.51 -7.67
N TYR A 106 8.64 -5.13 -6.66
CA TYR A 106 9.48 -6.06 -5.92
C TYR A 106 8.64 -7.13 -5.20
N LEU A 107 7.65 -6.73 -4.39
CA LEU A 107 6.83 -7.69 -3.65
C LEU A 107 5.98 -8.57 -4.56
N LEU A 108 5.41 -7.99 -5.62
CA LEU A 108 4.65 -8.76 -6.60
C LEU A 108 5.53 -9.80 -7.30
N ARG A 109 6.76 -9.43 -7.67
CA ARG A 109 7.72 -10.36 -8.26
C ARG A 109 8.03 -11.52 -7.31
N VAL A 110 8.25 -11.25 -6.01
CA VAL A 110 8.49 -12.29 -5.01
C VAL A 110 7.32 -13.26 -4.94
N VAL A 111 6.09 -12.76 -4.82
CA VAL A 111 4.87 -13.59 -4.81
C VAL A 111 4.79 -14.50 -6.02
N LEU A 112 5.03 -13.95 -7.22
CA LEU A 112 4.94 -14.70 -8.47
C LEU A 112 6.05 -15.75 -8.63
N GLN A 113 7.27 -15.44 -8.18
CA GLN A 113 8.40 -16.36 -8.25
C GLN A 113 8.28 -17.54 -7.29
N THR A 114 7.67 -17.32 -6.14
CA THR A 114 7.53 -18.33 -5.08
C THR A 114 6.18 -19.04 -5.11
N ASP A 115 5.25 -18.60 -5.97
CA ASP A 115 3.84 -19.05 -6.01
C ASP A 115 3.14 -18.93 -4.66
N SER A 116 3.51 -17.88 -3.91
CA SER A 116 2.99 -17.59 -2.57
C SER A 116 1.73 -16.72 -2.65
N ASP A 117 0.94 -16.70 -1.58
CA ASP A 117 -0.24 -15.84 -1.48
C ASP A 117 0.10 -14.47 -0.88
N MET A 118 1.26 -14.34 -0.20
CA MET A 118 1.71 -13.11 0.44
C MET A 118 3.23 -12.95 0.32
N ALA A 119 3.69 -11.72 0.19
CA ALA A 119 5.10 -11.35 0.36
C ALA A 119 5.23 -10.18 1.34
N MET A 120 6.30 -10.19 2.10
CA MET A 120 6.61 -9.16 3.08
C MET A 120 8.10 -8.84 3.02
N SER A 121 8.47 -7.55 3.18
CA SER A 121 9.85 -7.14 3.35
C SER A 121 10.18 -7.02 4.83
N LEU A 122 11.32 -7.57 5.23
CA LEU A 122 11.86 -7.39 6.59
C LEU A 122 12.61 -6.05 6.75
N ASN A 123 12.82 -5.31 5.66
CA ASN A 123 13.48 -4.02 5.71
C ASN A 123 12.50 -2.93 6.13
N ILE A 124 12.61 -2.48 7.36
CA ILE A 124 11.91 -1.30 7.85
C ILE A 124 12.75 -0.09 7.48
N PHE A 125 12.21 0.77 6.61
CA PHE A 125 12.85 2.03 6.26
C PHE A 125 12.47 3.08 7.31
N THR A 126 13.45 3.49 8.09
CA THR A 126 13.34 4.67 8.95
C THR A 126 13.92 5.87 8.19
N THR A 127 13.95 7.05 8.80
CA THR A 127 14.50 8.31 8.24
C THR A 127 15.98 8.25 7.85
N ARG A 128 16.65 7.12 7.92
CA ARG A 128 18.05 6.93 7.55
C ARG A 128 18.16 6.55 6.08
N GLU A 129 19.28 6.97 5.46
CA GLU A 129 19.62 6.57 4.10
C GLU A 129 19.55 5.05 3.92
N ARG A 130 18.99 4.62 2.78
CA ARG A 130 18.91 3.20 2.41
C ARG A 130 20.31 2.62 2.36
N ILE A 131 20.70 1.88 3.36
CA ILE A 131 21.83 0.98 3.25
C ILE A 131 21.34 -0.14 2.34
N GLN A 132 21.83 -0.15 1.08
CA GLN A 132 21.61 -1.28 0.18
C GLN A 132 22.29 -2.52 0.77
N VAL A 133 21.59 -3.21 1.63
CA VAL A 133 22.00 -4.55 2.01
C VAL A 133 21.48 -5.45 0.90
N LYS A 134 22.38 -6.03 0.11
CA LYS A 134 22.07 -7.10 -0.82
C LYS A 134 21.61 -8.32 0.00
N PHE A 135 20.35 -8.35 0.34
CA PHE A 135 19.71 -9.57 0.81
C PHE A 135 18.96 -10.19 -0.35
N ASP A 136 19.61 -11.09 -1.05
CA ASP A 136 18.98 -11.93 -2.07
C ASP A 136 18.37 -13.20 -1.45
N LYS A 137 18.17 -13.24 -0.13
CA LYS A 137 17.57 -14.39 0.54
C LYS A 137 16.06 -14.24 0.61
N ILE A 138 15.35 -14.98 -0.23
CA ILE A 138 13.90 -15.17 -0.12
C ILE A 138 13.69 -16.41 0.75
N GLU A 139 12.97 -16.23 1.86
CA GLU A 139 12.49 -17.33 2.69
C GLU A 139 11.00 -17.55 2.39
N THR A 140 10.63 -18.81 2.21
CA THR A 140 9.22 -19.19 2.03
C THR A 140 8.76 -19.95 3.26
N TRP A 141 7.61 -19.56 3.78
CA TRP A 141 6.99 -20.16 4.95
C TRP A 141 5.64 -20.76 4.56
N THR A 142 5.28 -21.86 5.19
CA THR A 142 3.90 -22.36 5.15
C THR A 142 3.01 -21.45 6.00
N SER A 143 1.69 -21.59 5.87
CA SER A 143 0.75 -20.87 6.73
C SER A 143 0.93 -21.20 8.23
N GLU A 144 1.37 -22.42 8.54
CA GLU A 144 1.68 -22.86 9.91
C GLU A 144 2.96 -22.21 10.43
N ASP A 145 4.04 -22.18 9.63
CA ASP A 145 5.29 -21.52 9.99
C ASP A 145 5.10 -20.02 10.20
N ALA A 146 4.33 -19.37 9.34
CA ALA A 146 4.03 -17.94 9.44
C ALA A 146 3.24 -17.60 10.71
N ALA A 147 2.32 -18.46 11.15
CA ALA A 147 1.55 -18.27 12.38
C ALA A 147 2.40 -18.40 13.65
N ILE A 148 3.54 -19.09 13.58
CA ILE A 148 4.46 -19.25 14.73
C ILE A 148 5.46 -18.08 14.82
N ALA A 149 5.73 -17.41 13.68
CA ALA A 149 6.74 -16.35 13.58
C ALA A 149 6.25 -14.95 14.00
N ILE A 150 4.95 -14.79 14.28
CA ILE A 150 4.30 -13.57 14.76
C ILE A 150 4.17 -13.63 16.28
#